data_08475449062a69bd9f935014a3a79e8d
#
_entry.id   08475449062a69bd9f935014a3a79e8d
#
_cell.length_a   1.000
_cell.length_b   1.000
_cell.length_c   1.000
_cell.angle_alpha   90.00
_cell.angle_beta   90.00
_cell.angle_gamma   90.00
#
_symmetry.space_group_name_H-M   'P 1'
#
loop_
_entity.id
_entity.type
_entity.pdbx_description
1 polymer ?
#
loop_
_entity_poly.entity_id
_entity_poly.type
_entity_poly.pdbx_seq_one_letter_code
_entity_poly.pdbx_strand_id
1 'polypeptide(L)'
;MHISPDDKRLQYCGRIDFDDPKAPVLVYAASFVQIRFTGTEISVTLANKRAYWSSRMGYILDGKQGQFLLTSDSDAKTYVIAEGLEPTEHTLTLFKRMDSCHIVTLLGFELGSDAEVLTPAPLPSRKIEVFGDSVSCGEVSEAVDYVGKPDPEHDGEYSNSWYSYAWMTARNLHAQLHDTSQGGIALLDKTGWFMEPDYLGIESCYDKIEYQPELSEVKPWDFSRYTPNVVILAFGQNDNHPDDYMAEDYNSARSENWRQPVSYTHLRAHETDQYLV
;
A
#
# COMPACT_ATOMS: atom_id res chain seq x y z
N MET A 1 23.50 -12.87 9.67
CA MET A 1 22.53 -13.99 9.62
C MET A 1 21.41 -13.60 8.66
N HIS A 2 21.18 -14.40 7.63
CA HIS A 2 20.09 -14.15 6.67
C HIS A 2 18.75 -14.69 7.18
N ILE A 3 17.70 -13.88 7.06
CA ILE A 3 16.31 -14.25 7.40
C ILE A 3 15.51 -14.24 6.10
N SER A 4 15.10 -15.42 5.66
CA SER A 4 14.30 -15.59 4.43
C SER A 4 12.88 -15.01 4.63
N PRO A 5 12.25 -14.45 3.58
CA PRO A 5 10.90 -13.89 3.67
C PRO A 5 9.82 -14.90 4.09
N ASP A 6 10.04 -16.19 3.88
CA ASP A 6 9.14 -17.26 4.29
C ASP A 6 9.33 -17.72 5.76
N ASP A 7 10.20 -17.05 6.52
CA ASP A 7 10.35 -17.30 7.95
C ASP A 7 9.03 -16.97 8.68
N LYS A 8 8.49 -17.94 9.38
CA LYS A 8 7.19 -17.85 10.09
C LYS A 8 7.17 -16.85 11.24
N ARG A 9 8.33 -16.35 11.64
CA ARG A 9 8.47 -15.28 12.65
C ARG A 9 8.38 -13.88 12.02
N LEU A 10 8.31 -13.77 10.69
CA LEU A 10 7.94 -12.54 10.02
C LEU A 10 6.41 -12.40 9.99
N GLN A 11 5.94 -11.19 10.16
CA GLN A 11 4.52 -10.90 10.17
C GLN A 11 4.18 -9.90 9.08
N TYR A 12 3.21 -10.24 8.25
CA TYR A 12 2.80 -9.45 7.09
C TYR A 12 1.39 -8.92 7.24
N CYS A 13 1.14 -7.72 6.71
CA CYS A 13 -0.20 -7.15 6.60
C CYS A 13 -0.30 -6.34 5.29
N GLY A 14 -1.44 -6.45 4.61
CA GLY A 14 -1.69 -5.86 3.30
C GLY A 14 -2.02 -6.93 2.26
N ARG A 15 -2.49 -6.49 1.08
CA ARG A 15 -2.56 -7.38 -0.08
C ARG A 15 -1.15 -7.56 -0.63
N ILE A 16 -0.53 -8.67 -0.30
CA ILE A 16 0.85 -9.01 -0.68
C ILE A 16 0.81 -10.28 -1.54
N ASP A 17 1.52 -10.26 -2.67
CA ASP A 17 1.68 -11.43 -3.51
C ASP A 17 2.71 -12.37 -2.90
N PHE A 18 2.28 -13.59 -2.62
CA PHE A 18 3.07 -14.69 -2.08
C PHE A 18 3.17 -15.88 -3.05
N ASP A 19 3.02 -15.65 -4.35
CA ASP A 19 3.24 -16.74 -5.35
C ASP A 19 4.61 -17.38 -5.16
N ASP A 20 5.64 -16.56 -4.87
CA ASP A 20 6.90 -17.02 -4.30
C ASP A 20 7.02 -16.57 -2.84
N PRO A 21 6.82 -17.46 -1.86
CA PRO A 21 6.95 -17.09 -0.44
C PRO A 21 8.34 -16.60 -0.02
N LYS A 22 9.38 -16.88 -0.83
CA LYS A 22 10.75 -16.40 -0.58
C LYS A 22 11.05 -15.06 -1.25
N ALA A 23 10.12 -14.57 -2.04
CA ALA A 23 10.23 -13.29 -2.75
C ALA A 23 8.86 -12.58 -2.84
N PRO A 24 8.14 -12.37 -1.70
CA PRO A 24 6.82 -11.73 -1.73
C PRO A 24 6.91 -10.31 -2.27
N VAL A 25 5.85 -9.91 -3.01
CA VAL A 25 5.77 -8.60 -3.66
C VAL A 25 4.77 -7.71 -2.93
N LEU A 26 5.24 -6.57 -2.45
CA LEU A 26 4.44 -5.51 -1.85
C LEU A 26 4.02 -4.54 -2.97
N VAL A 27 2.71 -4.43 -3.21
CA VAL A 27 2.12 -3.61 -4.28
C VAL A 27 1.46 -2.36 -3.73
N TYR A 28 0.57 -2.53 -2.77
CA TYR A 28 -0.28 -1.49 -2.23
C TYR A 28 0.39 -0.67 -1.12
N ALA A 29 0.01 0.60 -1.00
CA ALA A 29 0.39 1.46 0.12
C ALA A 29 0.06 0.80 1.47
N ALA A 30 0.77 1.16 2.53
CA ALA A 30 0.62 0.61 3.87
C ALA A 30 0.83 -0.91 4.02
N SER A 31 1.11 -1.65 2.93
CA SER A 31 1.57 -3.04 3.04
C SER A 31 2.88 -3.09 3.79
N PHE A 32 2.99 -4.00 4.76
CA PHE A 32 4.18 -4.09 5.59
C PHE A 32 4.62 -5.51 5.92
N VAL A 33 5.88 -5.64 6.30
CA VAL A 33 6.46 -6.77 6.99
C VAL A 33 7.03 -6.30 8.33
N GLN A 34 6.79 -7.07 9.38
CA GLN A 34 7.35 -6.83 10.70
C GLN A 34 8.27 -7.97 11.12
N ILE A 35 9.41 -7.61 11.69
CA ILE A 35 10.36 -8.51 12.32
C ILE A 35 10.64 -8.03 13.75
N ARG A 36 10.69 -8.97 14.69
CA ARG A 36 11.15 -8.74 16.06
C ARG A 36 12.43 -9.54 16.27
N PHE A 37 13.47 -8.88 16.76
CA PHE A 37 14.80 -9.48 16.83
C PHE A 37 15.61 -8.94 18.02
N THR A 38 16.69 -9.64 18.37
CA THR A 38 17.78 -9.11 19.21
C THR A 38 18.99 -8.82 18.32
N GLY A 39 19.86 -7.92 18.75
CA GLY A 39 21.11 -7.66 18.05
C GLY A 39 21.37 -6.17 17.85
N THR A 40 22.46 -5.85 17.18
CA THR A 40 22.97 -4.48 17.08
C THR A 40 22.85 -3.87 15.69
N GLU A 41 22.39 -4.64 14.70
CA GLU A 41 22.29 -4.20 13.32
C GLU A 41 21.18 -4.95 12.57
N ILE A 42 20.59 -4.27 11.60
CA ILE A 42 19.62 -4.86 10.67
C ILE A 42 19.71 -4.17 9.31
N SER A 43 19.73 -4.98 8.26
CA SER A 43 19.60 -4.56 6.88
C SER A 43 18.49 -5.33 6.19
N VAL A 44 17.99 -4.81 5.07
CA VAL A 44 16.99 -5.48 4.23
C VAL A 44 17.45 -5.53 2.78
N THR A 45 17.22 -6.64 2.11
CA THR A 45 17.49 -6.78 0.67
C THR A 45 16.16 -6.73 -0.08
N LEU A 46 16.05 -5.79 -1.00
CA LEU A 46 14.87 -5.51 -1.81
C LEU A 46 15.22 -5.44 -3.29
N ALA A 47 14.28 -5.81 -4.16
CA ALA A 47 14.26 -5.44 -5.56
C ALA A 47 13.08 -4.50 -5.81
N ASN A 48 13.27 -3.44 -6.61
CA ASN A 48 12.25 -2.41 -6.85
C ASN A 48 12.00 -2.27 -8.35
N LYS A 49 10.76 -2.40 -8.77
CA LYS A 49 10.33 -2.01 -10.11
C LYS A 49 9.50 -0.73 -10.01
N ARG A 50 9.81 0.24 -10.84
CA ARG A 50 9.23 1.58 -10.80
C ARG A 50 8.62 1.96 -12.15
N ALA A 51 7.38 2.44 -12.14
CA ALA A 51 6.73 3.06 -13.31
C ALA A 51 7.07 4.56 -13.38
N TYR A 52 6.85 5.28 -12.29
CA TYR A 52 7.10 6.73 -12.22
C TYR A 52 7.49 7.14 -10.80
N TRP A 53 7.90 8.40 -10.60
CA TRP A 53 8.36 9.03 -9.36
C TRP A 53 9.54 8.33 -8.69
N SER A 54 10.10 8.96 -7.70
CA SER A 54 11.14 8.38 -6.85
C SER A 54 10.53 7.46 -5.81
N SER A 55 10.95 6.20 -5.80
CA SER A 55 10.40 5.18 -4.90
C SER A 55 11.06 5.23 -3.53
N ARG A 56 10.26 5.22 -2.47
CA ARG A 56 10.71 5.24 -1.08
C ARG A 56 10.04 4.17 -0.25
N MET A 57 10.80 3.53 0.64
CA MET A 57 10.27 2.70 1.72
C MET A 57 10.30 3.45 3.03
N GLY A 58 9.31 3.18 3.87
CA GLY A 58 9.28 3.62 5.25
C GLY A 58 9.58 2.48 6.21
N TYR A 59 10.07 2.83 7.38
CA TYR A 59 10.20 1.88 8.48
C TYR A 59 9.89 2.53 9.82
N ILE A 60 9.47 1.70 10.78
CA ILE A 60 9.35 2.05 12.19
C ILE A 60 10.27 1.09 12.95
N LEU A 61 11.33 1.62 13.53
CA LEU A 61 12.22 0.87 14.41
C LEU A 61 12.04 1.39 15.83
N ASP A 62 11.56 0.53 16.73
CA ASP A 62 11.29 0.86 18.14
C ASP A 62 10.47 2.15 18.32
N GLY A 63 9.45 2.30 17.49
CA GLY A 63 8.56 3.46 17.51
C GLY A 63 9.12 4.71 16.82
N LYS A 64 10.34 4.69 16.32
CA LYS A 64 10.94 5.80 15.56
C LYS A 64 10.79 5.55 14.06
N GLN A 65 10.23 6.52 13.36
CA GLN A 65 10.06 6.44 11.91
C GLN A 65 11.34 6.86 11.18
N GLY A 66 11.65 6.14 10.11
CA GLY A 66 12.66 6.48 9.13
C GLY A 66 12.20 6.12 7.72
N GLN A 67 13.01 6.51 6.75
CA GLN A 67 12.78 6.21 5.33
C GLN A 67 14.10 6.08 4.58
N PHE A 68 14.06 5.43 3.43
CA PHE A 68 15.17 5.38 2.49
C PHE A 68 14.67 5.35 1.04
N LEU A 69 15.48 5.90 0.15
CA LEU A 69 15.26 5.92 -1.29
C LEU A 69 15.65 4.55 -1.88
N LEU A 70 14.77 3.99 -2.71
CA LEU A 70 15.07 2.80 -3.49
C LEU A 70 15.80 3.18 -4.78
N THR A 71 16.68 2.30 -5.25
CA THR A 71 17.30 2.45 -6.56
C THR A 71 16.27 2.36 -7.67
N SER A 72 16.56 2.98 -8.81
CA SER A 72 15.68 2.97 -9.98
C SER A 72 15.80 1.72 -10.85
N ASP A 73 16.85 0.92 -10.61
CA ASP A 73 17.04 -0.36 -11.28
C ASP A 73 16.28 -1.48 -10.55
N SER A 74 15.95 -2.55 -11.29
CA SER A 74 15.24 -3.71 -10.74
C SER A 74 16.14 -4.71 -10.03
N ASP A 75 17.43 -4.44 -9.93
CA ASP A 75 18.37 -5.33 -9.28
C ASP A 75 18.19 -5.33 -7.76
N ALA A 76 18.48 -6.48 -7.16
CA ALA A 76 18.46 -6.61 -5.71
C ALA A 76 19.53 -5.72 -5.06
N LYS A 77 19.12 -4.94 -4.07
CA LYS A 77 20.01 -4.07 -3.26
C LYS A 77 19.76 -4.28 -1.78
N THR A 78 20.82 -4.23 -1.02
CA THR A 78 20.77 -4.26 0.45
C THR A 78 20.80 -2.84 0.99
N TYR A 79 19.85 -2.52 1.84
CA TYR A 79 19.70 -1.23 2.51
C TYR A 79 19.93 -1.43 4.01
N VAL A 80 20.88 -0.69 4.57
CA VAL A 80 21.12 -0.67 6.00
C VAL A 80 20.01 0.14 6.67
N ILE A 81 19.29 -0.49 7.59
CA ILE A 81 18.23 0.18 8.37
C ILE A 81 18.81 0.78 9.64
N ALA A 82 19.64 0.02 10.34
CA ALA A 82 20.29 0.47 11.55
C ALA A 82 21.58 -0.31 11.84
N GLU A 83 22.52 0.39 12.45
CA GLU A 83 23.76 -0.16 13.02
C GLU A 83 24.00 0.47 14.39
N GLY A 84 24.72 -0.24 15.25
CA GLY A 84 25.06 0.25 16.59
C GLY A 84 23.87 0.34 17.54
N LEU A 85 22.86 -0.50 17.34
CA LEU A 85 21.74 -0.64 18.28
C LEU A 85 22.27 -1.24 19.61
N GLU A 86 21.52 -1.03 20.68
CA GLU A 86 21.77 -1.75 21.93
C GLU A 86 21.52 -3.25 21.72
N PRO A 87 22.26 -4.16 22.39
CA PRO A 87 22.06 -5.60 22.23
C PRO A 87 20.82 -6.09 23.02
N THR A 88 19.66 -5.57 22.67
CA THR A 88 18.36 -5.85 23.29
C THR A 88 17.35 -6.29 22.25
N GLU A 89 16.09 -6.40 22.64
CA GLU A 89 14.97 -6.67 21.73
C GLU A 89 14.61 -5.41 20.94
N HIS A 90 14.40 -5.57 19.64
CA HIS A 90 13.97 -4.55 18.71
C HIS A 90 12.76 -5.02 17.90
N THR A 91 11.95 -4.06 17.47
CA THR A 91 10.85 -4.31 16.53
C THR A 91 11.00 -3.37 15.33
N LEU A 92 11.13 -3.96 14.15
CA LEU A 92 11.13 -3.23 12.88
C LEU A 92 9.85 -3.56 12.12
N THR A 93 9.12 -2.53 11.72
CA THR A 93 8.05 -2.60 10.70
C THR A 93 8.55 -1.90 9.45
N LEU A 94 8.79 -2.64 8.39
CA LEU A 94 9.14 -2.12 7.06
C LEU A 94 7.86 -2.01 6.22
N PHE A 95 7.58 -0.84 5.65
CA PHE A 95 6.31 -0.62 4.97
C PHE A 95 6.44 0.15 3.66
N LYS A 96 5.48 -0.08 2.77
CA LYS A 96 5.36 0.63 1.52
C LYS A 96 4.70 1.99 1.73
N ARG A 97 5.43 3.09 1.43
CA ARG A 97 4.97 4.47 1.65
C ARG A 97 3.96 4.93 0.61
N MET A 98 4.04 4.39 -0.59
CA MET A 98 3.38 4.87 -1.80
C MET A 98 2.51 3.76 -2.39
N ASP A 99 1.66 4.13 -3.33
CA ASP A 99 0.83 3.24 -4.14
C ASP A 99 1.63 2.38 -5.15
N SER A 100 0.98 1.86 -6.19
CA SER A 100 1.66 1.05 -7.20
C SER A 100 2.41 1.86 -8.26
N CYS A 101 2.80 3.10 -7.98
CA CYS A 101 3.83 3.78 -8.77
C CYS A 101 5.15 2.99 -8.80
N HIS A 102 5.33 2.11 -7.85
CA HIS A 102 6.38 1.08 -7.82
C HIS A 102 5.89 -0.17 -7.07
N ILE A 103 6.53 -1.30 -7.31
CA ILE A 103 6.35 -2.53 -6.54
C ILE A 103 7.68 -3.00 -5.98
N VAL A 104 7.63 -3.63 -4.80
CA VAL A 104 8.83 -4.02 -4.05
C VAL A 104 8.79 -5.50 -3.75
N THR A 105 9.82 -6.22 -4.20
CA THR A 105 10.06 -7.63 -3.83
C THR A 105 10.96 -7.68 -2.62
N LEU A 106 10.51 -8.31 -1.54
CA LEU A 106 11.33 -8.58 -0.36
C LEU A 106 12.16 -9.84 -0.59
N LEU A 107 13.48 -9.74 -0.40
CA LEU A 107 14.40 -10.87 -0.55
C LEU A 107 15.01 -11.33 0.77
N GLY A 108 14.78 -10.61 1.86
CA GLY A 108 15.15 -11.01 3.20
C GLY A 108 15.74 -9.90 4.04
N PHE A 109 15.98 -10.24 5.31
CA PHE A 109 16.70 -9.39 6.25
C PHE A 109 18.06 -9.98 6.57
N GLU A 110 19.02 -9.12 6.87
CA GLU A 110 20.32 -9.49 7.40
C GLU A 110 20.46 -8.94 8.81
N LEU A 111 20.82 -9.80 9.75
CA LEU A 111 21.10 -9.49 11.14
C LEU A 111 22.54 -9.87 11.48
N GLY A 112 23.08 -9.32 12.55
CA GLY A 112 24.38 -9.73 13.09
C GLY A 112 24.41 -11.23 13.46
N SER A 113 25.62 -11.78 13.61
CA SER A 113 25.83 -13.22 13.90
C SER A 113 25.19 -13.68 15.20
N ASP A 114 25.13 -12.78 16.19
CA ASP A 114 24.67 -13.08 17.56
C ASP A 114 23.18 -12.71 17.76
N ALA A 115 22.51 -12.30 16.68
CA ALA A 115 21.12 -11.94 16.71
C ALA A 115 20.19 -13.16 16.75
N GLU A 116 19.02 -12.97 17.33
CA GLU A 116 17.93 -13.94 17.35
C GLU A 116 16.66 -13.31 16.81
N VAL A 117 15.92 -14.03 15.97
CA VAL A 117 14.58 -13.62 15.54
C VAL A 117 13.56 -14.11 16.54
N LEU A 118 12.73 -13.20 17.03
CA LEU A 118 11.72 -13.45 18.04
C LEU A 118 10.33 -13.55 17.39
N THR A 119 9.43 -14.29 18.05
CA THR A 119 8.03 -14.34 17.62
C THR A 119 7.36 -12.99 17.85
N PRO A 120 6.75 -12.35 16.85
CA PRO A 120 6.04 -11.09 17.02
C PRO A 120 4.74 -11.28 17.83
N ALA A 121 4.21 -10.19 18.37
CA ALA A 121 2.86 -10.19 18.89
C ALA A 121 1.85 -10.49 17.78
N PRO A 122 0.73 -11.17 18.05
CA PRO A 122 -0.26 -11.45 17.01
C PRO A 122 -0.84 -10.14 16.45
N LEU A 123 -1.16 -10.16 15.14
CA LEU A 123 -1.87 -9.04 14.52
C LEU A 123 -3.23 -8.81 15.22
N PRO A 124 -3.73 -7.56 15.24
CA PRO A 124 -5.07 -7.27 15.72
C PRO A 124 -6.14 -8.15 15.05
N SER A 125 -7.19 -8.50 15.77
CA SER A 125 -8.28 -9.31 15.22
C SER A 125 -9.23 -8.50 14.33
N ARG A 126 -9.33 -7.17 14.54
CA ARG A 126 -10.12 -6.28 13.70
C ARG A 126 -9.44 -6.10 12.36
N LYS A 127 -10.25 -6.01 11.29
CA LYS A 127 -9.78 -5.91 9.92
C LYS A 127 -10.52 -4.81 9.17
N ILE A 128 -9.79 -3.88 8.59
CA ILE A 128 -10.32 -2.79 7.77
C ILE A 128 -9.73 -2.95 6.38
N GLU A 129 -10.55 -2.75 5.36
CA GLU A 129 -10.11 -2.61 3.99
C GLU A 129 -10.59 -1.27 3.44
N VAL A 130 -9.69 -0.54 2.81
CA VAL A 130 -9.99 0.76 2.21
C VAL A 130 -9.75 0.66 0.71
N PHE A 131 -10.74 1.07 -0.07
CA PHE A 131 -10.61 1.31 -1.50
C PHE A 131 -10.71 2.80 -1.71
N GLY A 132 -9.67 3.41 -2.25
CA GLY A 132 -9.59 4.85 -2.37
C GLY A 132 -8.56 5.32 -3.39
N ASP A 133 -8.29 6.61 -3.33
CA ASP A 133 -7.36 7.31 -4.21
C ASP A 133 -6.09 7.80 -3.47
N SER A 134 -5.47 8.86 -3.98
CA SER A 134 -4.26 9.48 -3.43
C SER A 134 -4.35 9.83 -1.94
N VAL A 135 -5.52 10.31 -1.49
CA VAL A 135 -5.72 10.68 -0.08
C VAL A 135 -5.66 9.46 0.82
N SER A 136 -6.19 8.33 0.36
CA SER A 136 -6.13 7.05 1.08
C SER A 136 -4.72 6.48 1.09
N CYS A 137 -3.97 6.60 -0.02
CA CYS A 137 -2.56 6.22 -0.10
C CYS A 137 -1.65 7.06 0.80
N GLY A 138 -2.08 8.29 1.18
CA GLY A 138 -1.27 9.25 1.91
C GLY A 138 -0.28 9.99 1.01
N GLU A 139 -0.65 10.25 -0.27
CA GLU A 139 0.13 11.13 -1.12
C GLU A 139 0.24 12.51 -0.51
N VAL A 140 1.41 13.12 -0.67
CA VAL A 140 1.81 14.44 -0.14
C VAL A 140 1.47 14.69 1.35
N SER A 141 1.23 13.63 2.11
CA SER A 141 0.85 13.73 3.53
C SER A 141 1.92 14.40 4.42
N GLU A 142 3.18 14.44 3.96
CA GLU A 142 4.30 15.13 4.64
C GLU A 142 4.57 16.55 4.08
N ALA A 143 3.78 17.03 3.12
CA ALA A 143 3.96 18.35 2.50
C ALA A 143 3.39 19.49 3.35
N VAL A 144 3.73 19.54 4.64
CA VAL A 144 3.18 20.48 5.63
C VAL A 144 3.40 21.96 5.29
N ASP A 145 4.49 22.26 4.58
CA ASP A 145 4.81 23.64 4.15
C ASP A 145 3.93 24.12 2.98
N TYR A 146 3.16 23.21 2.38
CA TYR A 146 2.26 23.47 1.26
C TYR A 146 0.79 23.58 1.66
N VAL A 147 0.46 23.52 2.94
CA VAL A 147 -0.92 23.67 3.42
C VAL A 147 -1.51 24.99 2.94
N GLY A 148 -2.64 24.92 2.20
CA GLY A 148 -3.30 26.07 1.59
C GLY A 148 -2.60 26.67 0.37
N LYS A 149 -1.63 25.97 -0.21
CA LYS A 149 -0.93 26.31 -1.43
C LYS A 149 -1.14 25.19 -2.48
N PRO A 150 -0.76 25.42 -3.75
CA PRO A 150 -0.65 24.31 -4.72
C PRO A 150 0.28 23.23 -4.19
N ASP A 151 -0.03 21.96 -4.54
CA ASP A 151 0.81 20.84 -4.20
C ASP A 151 2.25 21.02 -4.70
N PRO A 152 3.25 20.45 -3.99
CA PRO A 152 4.60 20.40 -4.50
C PRO A 152 4.67 19.57 -5.78
N GLU A 153 5.80 19.64 -6.48
CA GLU A 153 6.05 18.71 -7.58
C GLU A 153 5.97 17.26 -7.09
N HIS A 154 5.18 16.46 -7.79
CA HIS A 154 4.95 15.07 -7.41
C HIS A 154 6.12 14.19 -7.87
N ASP A 155 7.02 13.86 -6.94
CA ASP A 155 8.10 12.90 -7.15
C ASP A 155 8.12 11.76 -6.12
N GLY A 156 7.09 11.70 -5.24
CA GLY A 156 6.95 10.71 -4.17
C GLY A 156 7.64 11.09 -2.85
N GLU A 157 8.36 12.23 -2.79
CA GLU A 157 9.12 12.61 -1.61
C GLU A 157 8.23 12.80 -0.37
N TYR A 158 7.11 13.48 -0.55
CA TYR A 158 6.16 13.80 0.53
C TYR A 158 5.09 12.74 0.77
N SER A 159 5.06 11.67 -0.03
CA SER A 159 4.07 10.60 0.11
C SER A 159 4.43 9.67 1.26
N ASN A 160 3.48 9.44 2.17
CA ASN A 160 3.69 8.56 3.32
C ASN A 160 2.38 7.96 3.82
N SER A 161 2.11 6.72 3.45
CA SER A 161 0.93 5.97 3.86
C SER A 161 0.74 5.90 5.38
N TRP A 162 1.82 5.99 6.17
CA TRP A 162 1.75 6.02 7.63
C TRP A 162 0.87 7.16 8.17
N TYR A 163 0.84 8.28 7.47
CA TYR A 163 0.04 9.46 7.82
C TYR A 163 -1.27 9.56 7.03
N SER A 164 -1.60 8.57 6.19
CA SER A 164 -2.93 8.51 5.59
C SER A 164 -4.02 8.35 6.66
N TYR A 165 -5.19 8.90 6.40
CA TYR A 165 -6.33 8.71 7.30
C TYR A 165 -6.66 7.22 7.46
N ALA A 166 -6.49 6.43 6.40
CA ALA A 166 -6.74 5.01 6.39
C ALA A 166 -5.89 4.28 7.44
N TRP A 167 -4.57 4.49 7.41
CA TRP A 167 -3.70 3.81 8.38
C TRP A 167 -3.75 4.42 9.77
N MET A 168 -3.91 5.74 9.90
CA MET A 168 -4.12 6.38 11.20
C MET A 168 -5.37 5.83 11.88
N THR A 169 -6.47 5.67 11.15
CA THR A 169 -7.73 5.08 11.66
C THR A 169 -7.51 3.63 12.09
N ALA A 170 -6.88 2.81 11.25
CA ALA A 170 -6.61 1.42 11.59
C ALA A 170 -5.76 1.29 12.86
N ARG A 171 -4.69 2.09 12.99
CA ARG A 171 -3.86 2.10 14.21
C ARG A 171 -4.64 2.52 15.45
N ASN A 172 -5.43 3.58 15.37
CA ASN A 172 -6.25 4.07 16.49
C ASN A 172 -7.30 3.06 16.95
N LEU A 173 -7.82 2.26 16.01
CA LEU A 173 -8.81 1.22 16.30
C LEU A 173 -8.20 -0.13 16.63
N HIS A 174 -6.85 -0.24 16.66
CA HIS A 174 -6.13 -1.51 16.80
C HIS A 174 -6.64 -2.53 15.78
N ALA A 175 -6.56 -2.20 14.50
CA ALA A 175 -7.00 -3.01 13.38
C ALA A 175 -5.88 -3.25 12.37
N GLN A 176 -5.95 -4.39 11.68
CA GLN A 176 -5.22 -4.62 10.45
C GLN A 176 -5.79 -3.72 9.35
N LEU A 177 -4.95 -3.33 8.40
CA LEU A 177 -5.36 -2.56 7.22
C LEU A 177 -4.94 -3.27 5.93
N HIS A 178 -5.88 -3.41 5.00
CA HIS A 178 -5.59 -3.52 3.58
C HIS A 178 -5.96 -2.18 2.93
N ASP A 179 -4.95 -1.41 2.54
CA ASP A 179 -5.14 -0.14 1.84
C ASP A 179 -5.06 -0.38 0.34
N THR A 180 -6.21 -0.73 -0.23
CA THR A 180 -6.36 -1.06 -1.65
C THR A 180 -6.68 0.21 -2.44
N SER A 181 -5.73 1.15 -2.38
CA SER A 181 -5.89 2.49 -2.93
C SER A 181 -4.81 2.80 -3.95
N GLN A 182 -5.10 3.70 -4.89
CA GLN A 182 -4.21 4.12 -5.95
C GLN A 182 -4.36 5.61 -6.24
N GLY A 183 -3.24 6.35 -6.27
CA GLY A 183 -3.24 7.75 -6.67
C GLY A 183 -3.78 7.96 -8.08
N GLY A 184 -4.58 9.01 -8.23
CA GLY A 184 -5.19 9.38 -9.50
C GLY A 184 -6.32 8.47 -10.00
N ILE A 185 -6.64 7.37 -9.30
CA ILE A 185 -7.69 6.45 -9.73
C ILE A 185 -9.09 7.06 -9.54
N ALA A 186 -9.96 6.82 -10.49
CA ALA A 186 -11.38 7.14 -10.42
C ALA A 186 -12.21 5.87 -10.21
N LEU A 187 -13.53 6.00 -10.09
CA LEU A 187 -14.43 4.86 -9.93
C LEU A 187 -14.52 4.03 -11.22
N LEU A 188 -14.75 4.68 -12.34
CA LEU A 188 -14.96 4.02 -13.64
C LEU A 188 -13.70 4.07 -14.51
N ASP A 189 -13.51 3.04 -15.34
CA ASP A 189 -12.55 3.09 -16.44
C ASP A 189 -12.84 4.27 -17.37
N LYS A 190 -11.80 4.73 -18.05
CA LYS A 190 -11.80 5.90 -18.92
C LYS A 190 -12.01 7.23 -18.19
N THR A 191 -11.82 7.22 -16.87
CA THR A 191 -11.79 8.41 -16.02
C THR A 191 -10.61 8.35 -15.04
N GLY A 192 -10.28 9.49 -14.44
CA GLY A 192 -9.15 9.61 -13.52
C GLY A 192 -7.84 9.92 -14.23
N TRP A 193 -6.75 9.81 -13.50
CA TRP A 193 -5.39 10.11 -13.95
C TRP A 193 -4.51 8.85 -14.03
N PHE A 194 -4.97 7.74 -13.43
CA PHE A 194 -4.19 6.52 -13.37
C PHE A 194 -4.18 5.82 -14.73
N MET A 195 -2.99 5.48 -15.23
CA MET A 195 -2.76 4.79 -16.50
C MET A 195 -3.25 5.57 -17.74
N GLU A 196 -2.96 6.88 -17.80
CA GLU A 196 -3.19 7.67 -19.03
C GLU A 196 -2.41 7.07 -20.23
N PRO A 197 -3.01 6.97 -21.45
CA PRO A 197 -4.32 7.43 -21.86
C PRO A 197 -5.47 6.42 -21.71
N ASP A 198 -5.21 5.24 -21.18
CA ASP A 198 -6.21 4.17 -21.05
C ASP A 198 -7.15 4.39 -19.87
N TYR A 199 -6.68 5.08 -18.84
CA TYR A 199 -7.41 5.42 -17.61
C TYR A 199 -8.11 4.22 -16.99
N LEU A 200 -7.39 3.48 -16.12
CA LEU A 200 -7.97 2.38 -15.36
C LEU A 200 -8.69 2.90 -14.12
N GLY A 201 -9.94 2.49 -13.95
CA GLY A 201 -10.76 2.74 -12.77
C GLY A 201 -10.63 1.65 -11.71
N ILE A 202 -11.17 1.95 -10.53
CA ILE A 202 -11.20 0.96 -9.45
C ILE A 202 -12.02 -0.28 -9.85
N GLU A 203 -13.03 -0.13 -10.71
CA GLU A 203 -13.85 -1.25 -11.20
C GLU A 203 -13.01 -2.35 -11.87
N SER A 204 -11.87 -2.00 -12.47
CA SER A 204 -10.93 -2.94 -13.07
C SER A 204 -9.79 -3.38 -12.14
N CYS A 205 -9.58 -2.68 -11.00
CA CYS A 205 -8.43 -2.90 -10.12
C CYS A 205 -8.78 -3.51 -8.75
N TYR A 206 -10.02 -3.33 -8.26
CA TYR A 206 -10.38 -3.69 -6.87
C TYR A 206 -10.17 -5.16 -6.52
N ASP A 207 -10.32 -6.05 -7.51
CA ASP A 207 -10.21 -7.49 -7.37
C ASP A 207 -8.82 -8.02 -7.76
N LYS A 208 -7.81 -7.16 -7.81
CA LYS A 208 -6.45 -7.53 -8.18
C LYS A 208 -5.49 -7.47 -7.00
N ILE A 209 -4.46 -8.29 -7.05
CA ILE A 209 -3.30 -8.19 -6.17
C ILE A 209 -2.16 -7.43 -6.86
N GLU A 210 -1.96 -7.64 -8.14
CA GLU A 210 -1.11 -6.86 -9.02
C GLU A 210 -1.97 -6.29 -10.15
N TYR A 211 -1.98 -4.96 -10.33
CA TYR A 211 -2.90 -4.28 -11.24
C TYR A 211 -2.24 -3.22 -12.11
N GLN A 212 -0.94 -2.96 -11.90
CA GLN A 212 -0.15 -1.99 -12.67
C GLN A 212 0.59 -2.72 -13.80
N PRO A 213 0.06 -2.72 -15.05
CA PRO A 213 0.60 -3.55 -16.13
C PRO A 213 1.99 -3.13 -16.62
N GLU A 214 2.45 -1.92 -16.29
CA GLU A 214 3.83 -1.49 -16.57
C GLU A 214 4.87 -2.17 -15.66
N LEU A 215 4.43 -2.68 -14.51
CA LEU A 215 5.33 -3.24 -13.49
C LEU A 215 5.29 -4.76 -13.44
N SER A 216 4.12 -5.34 -13.67
CA SER A 216 3.92 -6.78 -13.54
C SER A 216 2.74 -7.27 -14.37
N GLU A 217 2.62 -8.58 -14.51
CA GLU A 217 1.41 -9.21 -15.01
C GLU A 217 0.25 -8.97 -14.03
N VAL A 218 -0.93 -8.63 -14.57
CA VAL A 218 -2.13 -8.39 -13.76
C VAL A 218 -2.59 -9.71 -13.15
N LYS A 219 -2.74 -9.75 -11.82
CA LYS A 219 -3.11 -10.94 -11.07
C LYS A 219 -4.35 -10.71 -10.21
N PRO A 220 -5.28 -11.68 -10.14
CA PRO A 220 -6.45 -11.59 -9.28
C PRO A 220 -6.08 -11.68 -7.80
N TRP A 221 -6.88 -11.02 -6.97
CA TRP A 221 -6.85 -11.19 -5.52
C TRP A 221 -7.76 -12.34 -5.08
N ASP A 222 -7.27 -13.18 -4.18
CA ASP A 222 -8.09 -14.19 -3.51
C ASP A 222 -8.70 -13.58 -2.23
N PHE A 223 -9.97 -13.18 -2.32
CA PHE A 223 -10.71 -12.58 -1.20
C PHE A 223 -10.86 -13.51 0.02
N SER A 224 -10.68 -14.83 -0.13
CA SER A 224 -10.72 -15.75 1.01
C SER A 224 -9.55 -15.53 1.99
N ARG A 225 -8.48 -14.89 1.55
CA ARG A 225 -7.28 -14.60 2.37
C ARG A 225 -7.51 -13.50 3.41
N TYR A 226 -8.49 -12.61 3.16
CA TYR A 226 -8.77 -11.51 4.08
C TYR A 226 -10.24 -11.13 4.02
N THR A 227 -10.95 -11.32 5.14
CA THR A 227 -12.34 -10.90 5.28
C THR A 227 -12.38 -9.70 6.24
N PRO A 228 -12.59 -8.47 5.73
CA PRO A 228 -12.64 -7.27 6.56
C PRO A 228 -13.91 -7.24 7.43
N ASN A 229 -13.81 -6.61 8.60
CA ASN A 229 -14.98 -6.26 9.41
C ASN A 229 -15.63 -4.96 8.92
N VAL A 230 -14.83 -4.08 8.30
CA VAL A 230 -15.27 -2.80 7.76
C VAL A 230 -14.59 -2.59 6.41
N VAL A 231 -15.37 -2.20 5.42
CA VAL A 231 -14.88 -1.71 4.12
C VAL A 231 -15.19 -0.22 4.01
N ILE A 232 -14.21 0.57 3.63
CA ILE A 232 -14.34 2.01 3.37
C ILE A 232 -14.14 2.23 1.87
N LEU A 233 -15.10 2.91 1.23
CA LEU A 233 -15.03 3.32 -0.16
C LEU A 233 -14.88 4.85 -0.20
N ALA A 234 -13.77 5.35 -0.74
CA ALA A 234 -13.42 6.77 -0.74
C ALA A 234 -12.95 7.20 -2.14
N PHE A 235 -13.91 7.42 -3.03
CA PHE A 235 -13.70 7.82 -4.43
C PHE A 235 -14.47 9.08 -4.76
N GLY A 236 -14.23 9.64 -5.94
CA GLY A 236 -14.97 10.76 -6.52
C GLY A 236 -14.13 12.01 -6.75
N GLN A 237 -12.89 12.03 -6.29
CA GLN A 237 -12.02 13.19 -6.45
C GLN A 237 -11.41 13.30 -7.86
N ASN A 238 -11.25 12.18 -8.55
CA ASN A 238 -10.61 12.09 -9.87
C ASN A 238 -11.60 11.88 -11.03
N ASP A 239 -12.88 11.72 -10.72
CA ASP A 239 -13.89 11.28 -11.69
C ASP A 239 -14.27 12.35 -12.73
N ASN A 240 -13.80 13.58 -12.56
CA ASN A 240 -13.97 14.68 -13.52
C ASN A 240 -12.79 14.85 -14.51
N HIS A 241 -11.90 13.89 -14.59
CA HIS A 241 -10.82 13.85 -15.56
C HIS A 241 -11.02 12.67 -16.53
N PRO A 242 -10.74 12.76 -17.85
CA PRO A 242 -10.20 13.94 -18.57
C PRO A 242 -11.26 15.00 -18.90
N ASP A 243 -12.52 14.71 -18.71
CA ASP A 243 -13.66 15.59 -18.97
C ASP A 243 -14.66 15.53 -17.80
N ASP A 244 -15.26 16.65 -17.44
CA ASP A 244 -16.28 16.72 -16.38
C ASP A 244 -17.65 16.37 -16.95
N TYR A 245 -17.81 15.09 -17.37
CA TYR A 245 -19.04 14.58 -17.97
C TYR A 245 -20.28 14.73 -17.08
N MET A 246 -20.11 14.79 -15.77
CA MET A 246 -21.22 15.02 -14.82
C MET A 246 -21.71 16.46 -14.90
N ALA A 247 -20.81 17.44 -15.03
CA ALA A 247 -21.17 18.84 -15.20
C ALA A 247 -21.65 19.14 -16.65
N GLU A 248 -21.06 18.48 -17.65
CA GLU A 248 -21.40 18.66 -19.05
C GLU A 248 -22.78 18.11 -19.41
N ASP A 249 -23.10 16.88 -18.99
CA ASP A 249 -24.41 16.25 -19.19
C ASP A 249 -24.77 15.32 -18.04
N TYR A 250 -25.43 15.87 -17.04
CA TYR A 250 -25.91 15.13 -15.85
C TYR A 250 -26.81 13.94 -16.19
N ASN A 251 -27.53 13.99 -17.30
CA ASN A 251 -28.47 12.94 -17.72
C ASN A 251 -27.88 11.99 -18.77
N SER A 252 -26.62 12.11 -19.11
CA SER A 252 -25.95 11.15 -20.00
C SER A 252 -25.94 9.75 -19.40
N ALA A 253 -25.83 8.73 -20.25
CA ALA A 253 -25.72 7.34 -19.79
C ALA A 253 -24.48 7.13 -18.89
N ARG A 254 -23.40 7.87 -19.16
CA ARG A 254 -22.15 7.82 -18.37
C ARG A 254 -22.38 8.40 -16.97
N SER A 255 -23.02 9.57 -16.88
CA SER A 255 -23.40 10.20 -15.61
C SER A 255 -24.39 9.35 -14.80
N GLU A 256 -25.35 8.72 -15.49
CA GLU A 256 -26.30 7.78 -14.89
C GLU A 256 -25.56 6.55 -14.33
N ASN A 257 -24.65 5.97 -15.10
CA ASN A 257 -23.87 4.81 -14.69
C ASN A 257 -23.02 5.10 -13.42
N TRP A 258 -22.44 6.30 -13.33
CA TRP A 258 -21.70 6.72 -12.14
C TRP A 258 -22.59 6.87 -10.91
N ARG A 259 -23.80 7.42 -11.09
CA ARG A 259 -24.76 7.65 -10.00
C ARG A 259 -25.47 6.39 -9.54
N GLN A 260 -25.62 5.42 -10.43
CA GLN A 260 -26.27 4.17 -10.03
C GLN A 260 -25.40 3.43 -9.01
N PRO A 261 -26.03 2.87 -7.97
CA PRO A 261 -25.31 2.05 -6.98
C PRO A 261 -24.81 0.71 -7.58
N VAL A 262 -24.78 0.60 -8.91
CA VAL A 262 -24.07 -0.48 -9.62
C VAL A 262 -22.64 -0.61 -9.14
N SER A 263 -21.99 0.51 -8.86
CA SER A 263 -20.74 0.55 -8.14
C SER A 263 -20.75 -0.27 -6.85
N TYR A 264 -21.84 -0.24 -6.10
CA TYR A 264 -21.99 -1.03 -4.87
C TYR A 264 -22.17 -2.53 -5.13
N THR A 265 -22.77 -2.92 -6.23
CA THR A 265 -22.94 -4.33 -6.57
C THR A 265 -21.68 -4.96 -7.13
N HIS A 266 -20.84 -4.18 -7.81
CA HIS A 266 -19.54 -4.67 -8.31
C HIS A 266 -18.46 -4.65 -7.21
N LEU A 267 -18.55 -3.71 -6.26
CA LEU A 267 -17.66 -3.63 -5.10
C LEU A 267 -18.15 -4.47 -3.91
N ARG A 268 -19.24 -5.21 -4.04
CA ARG A 268 -19.59 -6.23 -3.05
C ARG A 268 -18.52 -7.30 -3.04
N ALA A 269 -17.49 -7.06 -2.23
CA ALA A 269 -16.68 -8.13 -1.70
C ALA A 269 -17.66 -9.12 -1.03
N HIS A 270 -17.81 -10.28 -1.64
CA HIS A 270 -18.57 -11.44 -1.19
C HIS A 270 -19.49 -11.17 0.00
N GLU A 271 -20.79 -11.26 -0.26
CA GLU A 271 -21.85 -11.18 0.74
C GLU A 271 -21.53 -12.08 1.94
N THR A 272 -20.98 -11.48 2.96
CA THR A 272 -21.28 -11.92 4.31
C THR A 272 -22.35 -10.96 4.81
N ASP A 273 -23.47 -11.49 5.30
CA ASP A 273 -24.66 -10.78 5.77
C ASP A 273 -24.44 -9.78 6.92
N GLN A 274 -23.39 -8.96 6.89
CA GLN A 274 -23.05 -8.07 8.00
C GLN A 274 -22.63 -6.68 7.51
N TYR A 275 -23.63 -5.79 7.50
CA TYR A 275 -23.58 -4.34 7.71
C TYR A 275 -22.65 -3.51 6.82
N LEU A 276 -23.25 -2.95 5.76
CA LEU A 276 -22.86 -1.65 5.20
C LEU A 276 -23.46 -0.56 6.11
N VAL A 277 -22.60 0.29 6.67
CA VAL A 277 -23.00 1.56 7.27
C VAL A 277 -22.51 2.68 6.39
#